data_5a7f92c5726041635f92455755870d9a
#
_entry.id   5a7f92c5726041635f92455755870d9a
#
_cell.length_a   1.000
_cell.length_b   1.000
_cell.length_c   1.000
_cell.angle_alpha   90.00
_cell.angle_beta   90.00
_cell.angle_gamma   90.00
#
_symmetry.space_group_name_H-M   'P 1'
#
loop_
_entity.id
_entity.type
_entity.pdbx_description
1 polymer ?
#
loop_
_entity_poly.entity_id
_entity_poly.type
_entity_poly.pdbx_seq_one_letter_code
_entity_poly.pdbx_strand_id
1 'polypeptide(L)'
;MGGRFDITIVAQDSATAKENIDAVVAEITRIEHLISDWKPTSQISEVNQNAGIRPVKVDKEVFELTQRALEFSRITKGAFDISFAAMDRIWKFDGSMTEMPTAEAIKKSVEKVGYQNIILDSVQSTIFLKVKGMKIGFGALGEGYATDKCRDMMLAKGIPAGIINGSGDMSTWGTQPNGKPWNIGITNPFRPEKIMAIVPLRQEAVTTS
;
A
#
# COMPACT_ATOMS: atom_id res chain seq x y z
N MET A 1 5.43 6.79 0.51
CA MET A 1 3.95 6.71 0.47
C MET A 1 3.45 8.14 0.56
N GLY A 2 2.64 8.59 -0.39
CA GLY A 2 2.25 10.01 -0.47
C GLY A 2 1.10 10.42 0.45
N GLY A 3 0.56 9.50 1.23
CA GLY A 3 -0.59 9.71 2.07
C GLY A 3 -0.26 10.12 3.51
N ARG A 4 -1.27 10.62 4.21
CA ARG A 4 -1.20 10.94 5.63
C ARG A 4 -1.34 9.67 6.46
N PHE A 5 -0.53 9.56 7.52
CA PHE A 5 -0.68 8.53 8.54
C PHE A 5 -1.14 9.14 9.86
N ASP A 6 -2.22 8.59 10.42
CA ASP A 6 -2.68 8.90 11.76
C ASP A 6 -2.40 7.70 12.68
N ILE A 7 -1.68 7.94 13.78
CA ILE A 7 -1.21 6.88 14.69
C ILE A 7 -1.78 7.15 16.07
N THR A 8 -2.51 6.18 16.62
CA THR A 8 -3.01 6.20 17.98
C THR A 8 -2.52 4.96 18.71
N ILE A 9 -1.88 5.14 19.87
CA ILE A 9 -1.34 4.06 20.71
C ILE A 9 -1.84 4.22 22.14
N VAL A 10 -2.27 3.15 22.76
CA VAL A 10 -2.57 3.08 24.18
C VAL A 10 -1.32 2.63 24.93
N ALA A 11 -0.80 3.48 25.78
CA ALA A 11 0.41 3.22 26.59
C ALA A 11 0.21 3.66 28.03
N GLN A 12 1.09 3.26 28.94
CA GLN A 12 1.03 3.59 30.35
C GLN A 12 1.33 5.06 30.64
N ASP A 13 2.19 5.67 29.81
CA ASP A 13 2.61 7.07 29.90
C ASP A 13 2.93 7.67 28.54
N SER A 14 3.10 8.98 28.51
CA SER A 14 3.36 9.73 27.29
C SER A 14 4.75 9.48 26.69
N ALA A 15 5.74 9.14 27.50
CA ALA A 15 7.09 8.83 27.01
C ALA A 15 7.10 7.53 26.22
N THR A 16 6.49 6.47 26.80
CA THR A 16 6.29 5.18 26.14
C THR A 16 5.45 5.32 24.86
N ALA A 17 4.38 6.13 24.90
CA ALA A 17 3.58 6.39 23.72
C ALA A 17 4.41 7.04 22.61
N LYS A 18 5.18 8.08 22.94
CA LYS A 18 6.03 8.78 21.97
C LYS A 18 7.09 7.88 21.36
N GLU A 19 7.81 7.11 22.17
CA GLU A 19 8.83 6.17 21.67
C GLU A 19 8.25 5.20 20.64
N ASN A 20 7.07 4.65 20.92
CA ASN A 20 6.44 3.69 20.03
C ASN A 20 5.85 4.35 18.77
N ILE A 21 5.33 5.59 18.86
CA ILE A 21 4.93 6.36 17.68
C ILE A 21 6.17 6.64 16.80
N ASP A 22 7.28 7.06 17.38
CA ASP A 22 8.52 7.30 16.64
C ASP A 22 9.01 6.01 15.93
N ALA A 23 8.88 4.84 16.58
CA ALA A 23 9.18 3.56 15.98
C ALA A 23 8.26 3.22 14.80
N VAL A 24 6.95 3.50 14.91
CA VAL A 24 5.98 3.33 13.80
C VAL A 24 6.35 4.23 12.63
N VAL A 25 6.67 5.48 12.86
CA VAL A 25 7.08 6.43 11.82
C VAL A 25 8.36 5.97 11.11
N ALA A 26 9.34 5.46 11.88
CA ALA A 26 10.57 4.90 11.32
C ALA A 26 10.29 3.69 10.43
N GLU A 27 9.41 2.78 10.85
CA GLU A 27 9.05 1.59 10.08
C GLU A 27 8.31 1.95 8.78
N ILE A 28 7.33 2.87 8.84
CA ILE A 28 6.65 3.39 7.64
C ILE A 28 7.67 3.99 6.66
N THR A 29 8.61 4.77 7.18
CA THR A 29 9.67 5.38 6.38
C THR A 29 10.58 4.33 5.74
N ARG A 30 10.94 3.27 6.48
CA ARG A 30 11.74 2.15 5.97
C ARG A 30 11.01 1.44 4.83
N ILE A 31 9.74 1.09 5.03
CA ILE A 31 8.92 0.44 4.00
C ILE A 31 8.82 1.32 2.76
N GLU A 32 8.59 2.62 2.93
CA GLU A 32 8.55 3.55 1.81
C GLU A 32 9.85 3.55 0.99
N HIS A 33 11.00 3.48 1.65
CA HIS A 33 12.29 3.38 0.94
C HIS A 33 12.44 2.08 0.15
N LEU A 34 11.77 1.01 0.55
CA LEU A 34 11.80 -0.25 -0.18
C LEU A 34 10.89 -0.22 -1.42
N ILE A 35 9.62 0.21 -1.27
CA ILE A 35 8.57 -0.05 -2.24
C ILE A 35 8.08 1.18 -3.04
N SER A 36 8.54 2.39 -2.73
CA SER A 36 8.09 3.60 -3.43
C SER A 36 8.63 3.63 -4.86
N ASP A 37 7.74 3.73 -5.83
CA ASP A 37 8.09 3.95 -7.24
C ASP A 37 8.39 5.42 -7.57
N TRP A 38 8.22 6.32 -6.59
CA TRP A 38 8.53 7.75 -6.69
C TRP A 38 9.94 8.12 -6.20
N LYS A 39 10.50 7.31 -5.29
CA LYS A 39 11.87 7.53 -4.78
C LYS A 39 12.89 6.86 -5.68
N PRO A 40 13.78 7.60 -6.36
CA PRO A 40 14.74 7.02 -7.30
C PRO A 40 15.67 5.97 -6.69
N THR A 41 15.88 6.02 -5.38
CA THR A 41 16.76 5.14 -4.61
C THR A 41 16.07 3.91 -4.02
N SER A 42 14.76 3.75 -4.24
CA SER A 42 14.03 2.57 -3.76
C SER A 42 14.35 1.33 -4.59
N GLN A 43 14.17 0.15 -4.01
CA GLN A 43 14.39 -1.11 -4.73
C GLN A 43 13.40 -1.28 -5.90
N ILE A 44 12.16 -0.84 -5.75
CA ILE A 44 11.17 -0.89 -6.83
C ILE A 44 11.52 0.07 -7.96
N SER A 45 12.06 1.24 -7.66
CA SER A 45 12.57 2.14 -8.70
C SER A 45 13.74 1.52 -9.47
N GLU A 46 14.64 0.79 -8.79
CA GLU A 46 15.72 0.05 -9.46
C GLU A 46 15.16 -1.06 -10.36
N VAL A 47 14.16 -1.82 -9.89
CA VAL A 47 13.45 -2.83 -10.70
C VAL A 47 12.86 -2.19 -11.95
N ASN A 48 12.15 -1.07 -11.79
CA ASN A 48 11.51 -0.34 -12.88
C ASN A 48 12.52 0.21 -13.92
N GLN A 49 13.67 0.71 -13.45
CA GLN A 49 14.74 1.21 -14.33
C GLN A 49 15.41 0.10 -15.15
N ASN A 50 15.38 -1.13 -14.66
CA ASN A 50 15.97 -2.30 -15.33
C ASN A 50 14.95 -3.14 -16.13
N ALA A 51 13.74 -2.63 -16.35
CA ALA A 51 12.71 -3.32 -17.12
C ALA A 51 13.17 -3.61 -18.58
N GLY A 52 13.09 -4.88 -18.98
CA GLY A 52 13.58 -5.36 -20.27
C GLY A 52 15.10 -5.46 -20.40
N ILE A 53 15.85 -5.24 -19.31
CA ILE A 53 17.33 -5.25 -19.33
C ILE A 53 17.87 -6.45 -18.54
N ARG A 54 17.59 -6.52 -17.24
CA ARG A 54 18.11 -7.58 -16.35
C ARG A 54 17.21 -7.79 -15.13
N PRO A 55 17.29 -8.97 -14.48
CA PRO A 55 16.77 -9.16 -13.13
C PRO A 55 17.47 -8.25 -12.12
N VAL A 56 16.71 -7.82 -11.12
CA VAL A 56 17.21 -7.01 -10.00
C VAL A 56 17.02 -7.78 -8.71
N LYS A 57 18.09 -7.90 -7.93
CA LYS A 57 18.02 -8.50 -6.60
C LYS A 57 17.36 -7.52 -5.64
N VAL A 58 16.41 -8.01 -4.85
CA VAL A 58 15.66 -7.23 -3.88
C VAL A 58 15.69 -7.89 -2.51
N ASP A 59 15.37 -7.13 -1.47
CA ASP A 59 15.18 -7.70 -0.14
C ASP A 59 14.05 -8.73 -0.14
N LYS A 60 14.18 -9.72 0.72
CA LYS A 60 13.19 -10.79 0.87
C LYS A 60 11.78 -10.22 1.09
N GLU A 61 11.67 -9.16 1.85
CA GLU A 61 10.39 -8.48 2.12
C GLU A 61 9.73 -7.93 0.84
N VAL A 62 10.50 -7.28 -0.02
CA VAL A 62 10.02 -6.77 -1.31
C VAL A 62 9.65 -7.90 -2.26
N PHE A 63 10.45 -8.97 -2.25
CA PHE A 63 10.17 -10.18 -3.03
C PHE A 63 8.84 -10.83 -2.61
N GLU A 64 8.65 -11.07 -1.31
CA GLU A 64 7.44 -11.69 -0.77
C GLU A 64 6.19 -10.82 -1.01
N LEU A 65 6.30 -9.51 -0.85
CA LEU A 65 5.21 -8.59 -1.15
C LEU A 65 4.85 -8.62 -2.65
N THR A 66 5.85 -8.68 -3.53
CA THR A 66 5.62 -8.81 -4.97
C THR A 66 4.96 -10.15 -5.29
N GLN A 67 5.43 -11.24 -4.70
CA GLN A 67 4.84 -12.58 -4.88
C GLN A 67 3.36 -12.59 -4.48
N ARG A 68 3.03 -12.01 -3.32
CA ARG A 68 1.65 -11.88 -2.85
C ARG A 68 0.79 -11.04 -3.80
N ALA A 69 1.32 -9.93 -4.30
CA ALA A 69 0.63 -9.10 -5.28
C ALA A 69 0.31 -9.88 -6.57
N LEU A 70 1.25 -10.69 -7.07
CA LEU A 70 1.02 -11.56 -8.24
C LEU A 70 0.00 -12.67 -7.98
N GLU A 71 -0.09 -13.17 -6.76
CA GLU A 71 -1.13 -14.11 -6.37
C GLU A 71 -2.52 -13.45 -6.47
N PHE A 72 -2.69 -12.24 -5.94
CA PHE A 72 -3.92 -11.48 -6.12
C PHE A 72 -4.23 -11.18 -7.58
N SER A 73 -3.22 -10.84 -8.39
CA SER A 73 -3.42 -10.64 -9.83
C SER A 73 -3.98 -11.91 -10.50
N ARG A 74 -3.51 -13.10 -10.11
CA ARG A 74 -4.02 -14.38 -10.64
C ARG A 74 -5.45 -14.66 -10.17
N ILE A 75 -5.74 -14.50 -8.88
CA ILE A 75 -7.06 -14.74 -8.29
C ILE A 75 -8.11 -13.82 -8.94
N THR A 76 -7.76 -12.56 -9.15
CA THR A 76 -8.65 -11.55 -9.76
C THR A 76 -8.62 -11.57 -11.29
N LYS A 77 -7.87 -12.51 -11.91
CA LYS A 77 -7.69 -12.61 -13.38
C LYS A 77 -7.22 -11.31 -14.02
N GLY A 78 -6.36 -10.57 -13.30
CA GLY A 78 -5.79 -9.30 -13.75
C GLY A 78 -6.62 -8.06 -13.46
N ALA A 79 -7.75 -8.17 -12.77
CA ALA A 79 -8.49 -7.00 -12.30
C ALA A 79 -7.68 -6.19 -11.26
N PHE A 80 -6.85 -6.88 -10.47
CA PHE A 80 -5.77 -6.29 -9.71
C PHE A 80 -4.44 -6.59 -10.40
N ASP A 81 -3.66 -5.56 -10.70
CA ASP A 81 -2.35 -5.72 -11.37
C ASP A 81 -1.39 -4.60 -10.96
N ILE A 82 -0.31 -4.94 -10.26
CA ILE A 82 0.68 -3.95 -9.82
C ILE A 82 1.47 -3.33 -10.98
N SER A 83 1.41 -3.91 -12.17
CA SER A 83 2.04 -3.32 -13.36
C SER A 83 1.23 -2.16 -13.95
N PHE A 84 0.06 -1.84 -13.38
CA PHE A 84 -0.71 -0.65 -13.77
C PHE A 84 0.12 0.65 -13.68
N ALA A 85 1.18 0.65 -12.86
CA ALA A 85 2.12 1.77 -12.76
C ALA A 85 2.83 2.10 -14.10
N ALA A 86 2.78 1.18 -15.08
CA ALA A 86 3.28 1.39 -16.43
C ALA A 86 2.25 2.03 -17.37
N MET A 87 1.01 2.19 -16.93
CA MET A 87 -0.06 2.79 -17.73
C MET A 87 0.17 4.28 -17.97
N ASP A 88 0.02 4.73 -19.20
CA ASP A 88 0.06 6.16 -19.49
C ASP A 88 -1.13 6.87 -18.83
N ARG A 89 -0.88 8.03 -18.23
CA ARG A 89 -1.90 8.82 -17.52
C ARG A 89 -2.83 9.56 -18.51
N ILE A 90 -3.69 8.82 -19.18
CA ILE A 90 -4.69 9.37 -20.11
C ILE A 90 -6.00 9.76 -19.41
N TRP A 91 -6.20 9.28 -18.18
CA TRP A 91 -7.39 9.58 -17.38
C TRP A 91 -7.13 10.74 -16.42
N LYS A 92 -8.09 11.66 -16.34
CA LYS A 92 -8.08 12.77 -15.39
C LYS A 92 -9.32 12.70 -14.51
N PHE A 93 -9.09 12.69 -13.18
CA PHE A 93 -10.14 12.57 -12.18
C PHE A 93 -10.38 13.90 -11.42
N ASP A 94 -9.86 14.99 -11.94
CA ASP A 94 -9.96 16.36 -11.37
C ASP A 94 -11.15 17.15 -11.92
N GLY A 95 -12.03 16.50 -12.70
CA GLY A 95 -13.16 17.14 -13.37
C GLY A 95 -12.81 17.90 -14.66
N SER A 96 -11.53 17.93 -15.06
CA SER A 96 -11.11 18.63 -16.30
C SER A 96 -11.31 17.81 -17.59
N MET A 97 -11.68 16.52 -17.46
CA MET A 97 -11.92 15.66 -18.61
C MET A 97 -13.31 15.88 -19.16
N THR A 98 -13.40 16.42 -20.38
CA THR A 98 -14.66 16.68 -21.10
C THR A 98 -15.04 15.56 -22.06
N GLU A 99 -14.07 14.75 -22.47
CA GLU A 99 -14.26 13.65 -23.43
C GLU A 99 -13.55 12.40 -22.95
N MET A 100 -14.14 11.23 -23.22
CA MET A 100 -13.51 9.95 -22.94
C MET A 100 -12.37 9.67 -23.90
N PRO A 101 -11.24 9.08 -23.43
CA PRO A 101 -10.17 8.65 -24.33
C PRO A 101 -10.67 7.67 -25.40
N THR A 102 -10.10 7.75 -26.59
CA THR A 102 -10.44 6.84 -27.69
C THR A 102 -10.01 5.40 -27.35
N ALA A 103 -10.67 4.41 -27.98
CA ALA A 103 -10.31 2.99 -27.78
C ALA A 103 -8.82 2.71 -28.14
N GLU A 104 -8.26 3.41 -29.13
CA GLU A 104 -6.85 3.31 -29.49
C GLU A 104 -5.94 3.89 -28.38
N ALA A 105 -6.28 5.06 -27.84
CA ALA A 105 -5.52 5.65 -26.75
C ALA A 105 -5.53 4.74 -25.51
N ILE A 106 -6.69 4.16 -25.18
CA ILE A 106 -6.81 3.19 -24.08
C ILE A 106 -5.93 1.96 -24.35
N LYS A 107 -6.02 1.36 -25.53
CA LYS A 107 -5.21 0.20 -25.91
C LYS A 107 -3.72 0.50 -25.81
N LYS A 108 -3.28 1.65 -26.31
CA LYS A 108 -1.88 2.09 -26.23
C LYS A 108 -1.42 2.33 -24.80
N SER A 109 -2.26 2.92 -23.95
CA SER A 109 -1.91 3.25 -22.57
C SER A 109 -1.58 2.02 -21.71
N VAL A 110 -2.15 0.86 -22.05
CA VAL A 110 -1.96 -0.39 -21.32
C VAL A 110 -0.99 -1.38 -21.98
N GLU A 111 -0.31 -1.02 -23.05
CA GLU A 111 0.60 -1.93 -23.80
C GLU A 111 1.69 -2.54 -22.92
N LYS A 112 2.11 -1.84 -21.87
CA LYS A 112 3.17 -2.29 -20.94
C LYS A 112 2.60 -2.88 -19.66
N VAL A 113 1.28 -2.98 -19.53
CA VAL A 113 0.61 -3.57 -18.36
C VAL A 113 0.41 -5.05 -18.59
N GLY A 114 0.67 -5.85 -17.57
CA GLY A 114 0.45 -7.30 -17.61
C GLY A 114 1.33 -8.03 -16.61
N TYR A 115 0.73 -8.43 -15.48
CA TYR A 115 1.44 -9.13 -14.39
C TYR A 115 2.17 -10.40 -14.84
N GLN A 116 1.75 -11.02 -15.95
CA GLN A 116 2.38 -12.22 -16.52
C GLN A 116 3.82 -11.95 -17.01
N ASN A 117 4.16 -10.68 -17.20
CA ASN A 117 5.50 -10.25 -17.61
C ASN A 117 6.44 -9.97 -16.42
N ILE A 118 5.97 -10.18 -15.19
CA ILE A 118 6.77 -10.07 -13.96
C ILE A 118 7.28 -11.46 -13.61
N ILE A 119 8.59 -11.65 -13.62
CA ILE A 119 9.25 -12.93 -13.32
C ILE A 119 9.93 -12.84 -11.97
N LEU A 120 9.65 -13.79 -11.11
CA LEU A 120 10.28 -13.95 -9.80
C LEU A 120 11.20 -15.17 -9.79
N ASP A 121 12.42 -14.98 -9.25
CA ASP A 121 13.34 -16.07 -8.91
C ASP A 121 13.51 -16.10 -7.39
N SER A 122 12.93 -17.11 -6.74
CA SER A 122 12.97 -17.28 -5.30
C SER A 122 14.34 -17.69 -4.75
N VAL A 123 15.19 -18.33 -5.58
CA VAL A 123 16.52 -18.76 -5.17
C VAL A 123 17.45 -17.56 -5.05
N GLN A 124 17.38 -16.64 -6.00
CA GLN A 124 18.23 -15.45 -6.05
C GLN A 124 17.57 -14.21 -5.44
N SER A 125 16.28 -14.29 -5.08
CA SER A 125 15.47 -13.14 -4.61
C SER A 125 15.49 -12.01 -5.63
N THR A 126 15.19 -12.30 -6.91
CA THR A 126 15.19 -11.31 -7.99
C THR A 126 13.81 -11.09 -8.59
N ILE A 127 13.59 -9.87 -9.08
CA ILE A 127 12.42 -9.47 -9.85
C ILE A 127 12.91 -9.05 -11.25
N PHE A 128 12.28 -9.57 -12.30
CA PHE A 128 12.54 -9.17 -13.66
C PHE A 128 11.24 -8.79 -14.38
N LEU A 129 11.22 -7.60 -14.95
CA LEU A 129 10.15 -7.10 -15.80
C LEU A 129 10.55 -7.35 -17.26
N LYS A 130 9.83 -8.24 -17.96
CA LYS A 130 10.18 -8.66 -19.33
C LYS A 130 10.07 -7.55 -20.38
N VAL A 131 9.12 -6.63 -20.19
CA VAL A 131 8.79 -5.62 -21.19
C VAL A 131 9.59 -4.35 -20.91
N LYS A 132 10.31 -3.84 -21.89
CA LYS A 132 11.05 -2.58 -21.78
C LYS A 132 10.11 -1.41 -21.48
N GLY A 133 10.44 -0.65 -20.41
CA GLY A 133 9.63 0.46 -19.95
C GLY A 133 8.38 0.06 -19.16
N MET A 134 8.20 -1.23 -18.87
CA MET A 134 7.25 -1.70 -17.87
C MET A 134 7.60 -1.13 -16.50
N LYS A 135 6.62 -0.94 -15.66
CA LYS A 135 6.79 -0.50 -14.26
C LYS A 135 5.85 -1.29 -13.36
N ILE A 136 6.25 -1.47 -12.12
CA ILE A 136 5.38 -1.94 -11.05
C ILE A 136 5.30 -0.89 -9.95
N GLY A 137 4.18 -0.86 -9.24
CA GLY A 137 3.96 0.05 -8.12
C GLY A 137 3.04 -0.56 -7.08
N PHE A 138 3.26 -0.20 -5.84
CA PHE A 138 2.52 -0.73 -4.69
C PHE A 138 1.49 0.27 -4.13
N GLY A 139 1.10 1.28 -4.91
CA GLY A 139 0.15 2.30 -4.45
C GLY A 139 -1.17 1.75 -3.91
N ALA A 140 -1.64 0.62 -4.46
CA ALA A 140 -2.87 -0.02 -4.01
C ALA A 140 -2.70 -1.00 -2.82
N LEU A 141 -1.48 -1.25 -2.36
CA LEU A 141 -1.18 -2.19 -1.27
C LEU A 141 -0.32 -1.57 -0.16
N GLY A 142 0.51 -0.59 -0.52
CA GLY A 142 1.65 -0.18 0.29
C GLY A 142 1.23 0.43 1.63
N GLU A 143 0.15 1.19 1.66
CA GLU A 143 -0.35 1.82 2.89
C GLU A 143 -0.94 0.77 3.83
N GLY A 144 -1.79 -0.13 3.34
CA GLY A 144 -2.33 -1.25 4.12
C GLY A 144 -1.22 -2.20 4.60
N TYR A 145 -0.24 -2.52 3.75
CA TYR A 145 0.92 -3.31 4.15
C TYR A 145 1.71 -2.65 5.28
N ALA A 146 1.96 -1.35 5.19
CA ALA A 146 2.68 -0.61 6.22
C ALA A 146 1.91 -0.57 7.55
N THR A 147 0.59 -0.35 7.53
CA THR A 147 -0.22 -0.35 8.73
C THR A 147 -0.23 -1.72 9.41
N ASP A 148 -0.31 -2.82 8.65
CA ASP A 148 -0.25 -4.18 9.18
C ASP A 148 1.12 -4.49 9.82
N LYS A 149 2.22 -4.16 9.14
CA LYS A 149 3.57 -4.33 9.68
C LYS A 149 3.80 -3.56 10.98
N CYS A 150 3.32 -2.33 11.02
CA CYS A 150 3.42 -1.50 12.21
C CYS A 150 2.56 -2.04 13.37
N ARG A 151 1.33 -2.52 13.08
CA ARG A 151 0.50 -3.20 14.07
C ARG A 151 1.24 -4.43 14.65
N ASP A 152 1.76 -5.29 13.80
CA ASP A 152 2.46 -6.52 14.23
C ASP A 152 3.71 -6.19 15.05
N MET A 153 4.45 -5.13 14.69
CA MET A 153 5.57 -4.61 15.46
C MET A 153 5.13 -4.12 16.84
N MET A 154 4.01 -3.41 16.94
CA MET A 154 3.48 -2.93 18.22
C MET A 154 3.01 -4.07 19.10
N LEU A 155 2.35 -5.07 18.54
CA LEU A 155 1.96 -6.29 19.25
C LEU A 155 3.20 -7.04 19.78
N ALA A 156 4.25 -7.19 18.99
CA ALA A 156 5.50 -7.83 19.40
C ALA A 156 6.22 -7.06 20.53
N LYS A 157 6.05 -5.74 20.61
CA LYS A 157 6.54 -4.89 21.70
C LYS A 157 5.64 -4.91 22.95
N GLY A 158 4.52 -5.64 22.93
CA GLY A 158 3.58 -5.71 24.05
C GLY A 158 2.69 -4.48 24.21
N ILE A 159 2.56 -3.63 23.19
CA ILE A 159 1.63 -2.50 23.21
C ILE A 159 0.20 -3.04 23.11
N PRO A 160 -0.66 -2.76 24.12
CA PRO A 160 -1.92 -3.50 24.27
C PRO A 160 -2.99 -3.10 23.26
N ALA A 161 -2.96 -1.86 22.74
CA ALA A 161 -3.99 -1.39 21.84
C ALA A 161 -3.55 -0.17 21.00
N GLY A 162 -4.12 -0.04 19.81
CA GLY A 162 -3.91 1.10 18.94
C GLY A 162 -4.67 1.04 17.62
N ILE A 163 -4.52 2.13 16.86
CA ILE A 163 -4.97 2.26 15.47
C ILE A 163 -3.85 2.91 14.68
N ILE A 164 -3.58 2.37 13.49
CA ILE A 164 -2.75 3.02 12.48
C ILE A 164 -3.61 3.15 11.22
N ASN A 165 -3.77 4.36 10.77
CA ASN A 165 -4.53 4.71 9.56
C ASN A 165 -3.58 5.33 8.53
N GLY A 166 -3.38 4.66 7.41
CA GLY A 166 -2.65 5.15 6.24
C GLY A 166 -3.64 5.55 5.13
N SER A 167 -4.06 6.82 5.12
CA SER A 167 -4.93 7.39 4.06
C SER A 167 -6.25 6.63 3.82
N GLY A 168 -6.78 5.95 4.83
CA GLY A 168 -8.00 5.14 4.72
C GLY A 168 -7.79 3.64 4.85
N ASP A 169 -6.55 3.16 4.73
CA ASP A 169 -6.18 1.79 5.07
C ASP A 169 -5.82 1.72 6.55
N MET A 170 -6.65 1.09 7.34
CA MET A 170 -6.54 1.07 8.79
C MET A 170 -6.30 -0.34 9.32
N SER A 171 -5.35 -0.45 10.26
CA SER A 171 -5.18 -1.64 11.10
C SER A 171 -5.41 -1.29 12.56
N THR A 172 -6.21 -2.10 13.25
CA THR A 172 -6.55 -1.94 14.66
C THR A 172 -6.11 -3.14 15.49
N TRP A 173 -5.84 -2.92 16.77
CA TRP A 173 -5.64 -3.98 17.75
C TRP A 173 -6.08 -3.52 19.15
N GLY A 174 -6.50 -4.50 19.98
CA GLY A 174 -6.96 -4.26 21.33
C GLY A 174 -8.22 -3.39 21.43
N THR A 175 -8.33 -2.64 22.51
CA THR A 175 -9.50 -1.79 22.80
C THR A 175 -9.07 -0.40 23.23
N GLN A 176 -10.01 0.54 23.18
CA GLN A 176 -9.85 1.84 23.81
C GLN A 176 -9.56 1.69 25.33
N PRO A 177 -8.99 2.72 26.00
CA PRO A 177 -8.71 2.66 27.45
C PRO A 177 -9.93 2.35 28.32
N ASN A 178 -11.13 2.64 27.84
CA ASN A 178 -12.40 2.37 28.51
C ASN A 178 -12.96 0.94 28.26
N GLY A 179 -12.18 0.06 27.59
CA GLY A 179 -12.54 -1.31 27.23
C GLY A 179 -13.51 -1.44 26.03
N LYS A 180 -13.92 -0.33 25.42
CA LYS A 180 -14.79 -0.35 24.23
C LYS A 180 -13.98 -0.63 22.95
N PRO A 181 -14.61 -1.20 21.91
CA PRO A 181 -13.98 -1.33 20.60
C PRO A 181 -13.64 0.05 20.00
N TRP A 182 -12.73 0.05 19.04
CA TRP A 182 -12.47 1.20 18.21
C TRP A 182 -13.67 1.47 17.32
N ASN A 183 -14.17 2.68 17.31
CA ASN A 183 -15.33 3.07 16.48
C ASN A 183 -14.83 3.86 15.28
N ILE A 184 -14.92 3.27 14.10
CA ILE A 184 -14.54 3.89 12.84
C ILE A 184 -15.78 4.47 12.17
N GLY A 185 -15.79 5.79 11.99
CA GLY A 185 -16.87 6.49 11.30
C GLY A 185 -16.70 6.41 9.78
N ILE A 186 -17.73 5.93 9.10
CA ILE A 186 -17.83 6.01 7.64
C ILE A 186 -18.51 7.30 7.26
N THR A 187 -17.79 8.17 6.57
CA THR A 187 -18.29 9.49 6.13
C THR A 187 -19.33 9.32 5.03
N ASN A 188 -20.38 10.14 5.08
CA ASN A 188 -21.36 10.19 3.99
C ASN A 188 -20.74 10.85 2.75
N PRO A 189 -20.65 10.17 1.59
CA PRO A 189 -20.00 10.73 0.39
C PRO A 189 -20.71 11.96 -0.18
N PHE A 190 -22.01 12.13 0.10
CA PHE A 190 -22.80 13.27 -0.35
C PHE A 190 -22.89 14.40 0.68
N ARG A 191 -22.49 14.12 1.93
CA ARG A 191 -22.51 15.06 3.07
C ARG A 191 -21.31 14.79 3.96
N PRO A 192 -20.11 15.27 3.60
CA PRO A 192 -18.85 14.94 4.30
C PRO A 192 -18.84 15.33 5.78
N GLU A 193 -19.70 16.26 6.19
CA GLU A 193 -19.89 16.67 7.59
C GLU A 193 -20.68 15.65 8.44
N LYS A 194 -21.23 14.59 7.82
CA LYS A 194 -22.05 13.58 8.50
C LYS A 194 -21.43 12.19 8.41
N ILE A 195 -21.48 11.48 9.52
CA ILE A 195 -21.17 10.06 9.58
C ILE A 195 -22.40 9.27 9.11
N MET A 196 -22.20 8.38 8.14
CA MET A 196 -23.24 7.51 7.60
C MET A 196 -23.38 6.24 8.44
N ALA A 197 -22.28 5.67 8.90
CA ALA A 197 -22.23 4.46 9.72
C ALA A 197 -21.05 4.46 10.67
N ILE A 198 -21.13 3.68 11.74
CA ILE A 198 -20.03 3.44 12.67
C ILE A 198 -19.75 1.94 12.68
N VAL A 199 -18.49 1.55 12.45
CA VAL A 199 -18.04 0.17 12.50
C VAL A 199 -17.17 -0.02 13.75
N PRO A 200 -17.58 -0.88 14.70
CA PRO A 200 -16.76 -1.20 15.87
C PRO A 200 -15.71 -2.26 15.49
N LEU A 201 -14.43 -1.98 15.77
CA LEU A 201 -13.29 -2.86 15.47
C LEU A 201 -12.49 -3.18 16.74
N ARG A 202 -11.82 -4.35 16.77
CA ARG A 202 -10.89 -4.78 17.83
C ARG A 202 -9.55 -5.25 17.29
N GLN A 203 -9.56 -6.17 16.33
CA GLN A 203 -8.38 -6.76 15.69
C GLN A 203 -8.61 -6.94 14.19
N GLU A 204 -9.22 -5.96 13.59
CA GLU A 204 -9.58 -6.01 12.17
C GLU A 204 -8.89 -4.88 11.42
N ALA A 205 -8.91 -5.00 10.10
CA ALA A 205 -8.53 -3.95 9.17
C ALA A 205 -9.75 -3.42 8.42
N VAL A 206 -9.71 -2.16 8.03
CA VAL A 206 -10.68 -1.53 7.15
C VAL A 206 -9.94 -0.79 6.06
N THR A 207 -10.39 -0.95 4.83
CA THR A 207 -9.90 -0.21 3.67
C THR A 207 -11.04 0.60 3.09
N THR A 208 -10.75 1.85 2.75
CA THR A 208 -11.66 2.74 2.03
C THR A 208 -11.02 3.21 0.73
N SER A 209 -11.80 3.27 -0.34
CA SER A 209 -11.36 3.77 -1.65
C SER A 209 -12.38 4.76 -2.23
#